data_17e06d26ed55506195cde2bcd0bbcc32
#
_entry.id   17e06d26ed55506195cde2bcd0bbcc32
#
_cell.length_a   1.000
_cell.length_b   1.000
_cell.length_c   1.000
_cell.angle_alpha   90.00
_cell.angle_beta   90.00
_cell.angle_gamma   90.00
#
_symmetry.space_group_name_H-M   'P 1'
#
loop_
_entity.id
_entity.type
_entity.pdbx_description
1 polymer ?
#
loop_
_entity_poly.entity_id
_entity_poly.type
_entity_poly.pdbx_seq_one_letter_code
_entity_poly.pdbx_strand_id
1 'polypeptide(L)'
;MEIALSQANQFVVCLNNEGYEASLEVGKIYRVIPDETAEINGLIRVLDESGEDYAFSINRFHPIELPKPIEEALLSVVINHS
;
A
#
# COMPACT_ATOMS: atom_id res chain seq x y z
N MET A 1 1.78 -15.54 16.49
CA MET A 1 2.88 -14.70 16.08
C MET A 1 2.40 -13.50 15.27
N GLU A 2 2.93 -12.36 15.59
CA GLU A 2 2.52 -11.14 14.93
C GLU A 2 3.43 -10.84 13.75
N ILE A 3 2.85 -10.56 12.60
CA ILE A 3 3.61 -10.19 11.43
C ILE A 3 3.17 -8.80 11.01
N ALA A 4 4.15 -7.91 10.87
CA ALA A 4 3.84 -6.57 10.45
C ALA A 4 3.16 -6.60 9.07
N LEU A 5 2.24 -5.68 8.85
CA LEU A 5 1.48 -5.63 7.60
C LEU A 5 2.42 -5.54 6.40
N SER A 6 3.45 -4.71 6.51
CA SER A 6 4.39 -4.52 5.41
C SER A 6 5.23 -5.75 5.15
N GLN A 7 5.33 -6.67 6.11
CA GLN A 7 6.07 -7.91 5.94
C GLN A 7 5.18 -9.03 5.44
N ALA A 8 3.92 -9.03 5.85
CA ALA A 8 2.99 -10.09 5.48
C ALA A 8 2.39 -9.84 4.11
N ASN A 9 2.11 -8.57 3.80
CA ASN A 9 1.42 -8.20 2.57
C ASN A 9 2.15 -7.05 1.92
N GLN A 10 2.44 -7.20 0.64
CA GLN A 10 3.09 -6.14 -0.10
C GLN A 10 2.09 -5.21 -0.77
N PHE A 11 0.82 -5.54 -0.70
CA PHE A 11 -0.24 -4.77 -1.36
C PHE A 11 -1.44 -4.60 -0.44
N VAL A 12 -2.09 -3.47 -0.58
CA VAL A 12 -3.31 -3.18 0.14
C VAL A 12 -4.30 -2.55 -0.83
N VAL A 13 -5.59 -2.67 -0.52
CA VAL A 13 -6.61 -2.00 -1.31
C VAL A 13 -7.13 -0.82 -0.50
N CYS A 14 -7.33 0.31 -1.19
CA CYS A 14 -7.82 1.52 -0.55
C CYS A 14 -9.32 1.42 -0.31
N LEU A 15 -9.75 1.66 0.92
CA LEU A 15 -11.15 1.65 1.30
C LEU A 15 -11.70 3.04 1.51
N ASN A 16 -10.86 4.00 1.87
CA ASN A 16 -11.31 5.33 2.26
C ASN A 16 -10.25 6.35 1.85
N ASN A 17 -10.62 7.25 0.96
CA ASN A 17 -9.69 8.28 0.49
C ASN A 17 -10.11 9.68 0.92
N GLU A 18 -10.98 9.78 1.91
CA GLU A 18 -11.50 11.08 2.35
C GLU A 18 -10.36 12.01 2.74
N GLY A 19 -10.34 13.19 2.13
CA GLY A 19 -9.27 14.16 2.37
C GLY A 19 -8.04 13.96 1.52
N TYR A 20 -7.97 12.86 0.78
CA TYR A 20 -6.80 12.54 -0.05
C TYR A 20 -7.20 12.08 -1.43
N GLU A 21 -8.26 12.66 -1.96
CA GLU A 21 -8.82 12.20 -3.24
C GLU A 21 -7.84 12.35 -4.40
N ALA A 22 -6.90 13.28 -4.28
CA ALA A 22 -5.90 13.46 -5.33
C ALA A 22 -4.79 12.41 -5.26
N SER A 23 -4.61 11.78 -4.10
CA SER A 23 -3.52 10.83 -3.88
C SER A 23 -3.98 9.39 -3.85
N LEU A 24 -5.23 9.14 -3.48
CA LEU A 24 -5.75 7.80 -3.29
C LEU A 24 -7.06 7.62 -4.03
N GLU A 25 -7.28 6.42 -4.55
CA GLU A 25 -8.52 6.07 -5.22
C GLU A 25 -9.10 4.85 -4.54
N VAL A 26 -10.36 4.95 -4.12
CA VAL A 26 -11.04 3.83 -3.45
C VAL A 26 -11.13 2.65 -4.41
N GLY A 27 -10.82 1.48 -3.89
CA GLY A 27 -10.88 0.25 -4.68
C GLY A 27 -9.60 -0.07 -5.42
N LYS A 28 -8.62 0.82 -5.36
CA LYS A 28 -7.36 0.60 -6.05
C LYS A 28 -6.36 -0.09 -5.15
N ILE A 29 -5.49 -0.87 -5.75
CA ILE A 29 -4.44 -1.60 -5.05
C ILE A 29 -3.16 -0.76 -5.04
N TYR A 30 -2.56 -0.64 -3.85
CA TYR A 30 -1.33 0.13 -3.68
C TYR A 30 -0.24 -0.75 -3.11
N ARG A 31 0.99 -0.45 -3.49
CA ARG A 31 2.15 -1.16 -2.98
C ARG A 31 2.55 -0.59 -1.62
N VAL A 32 2.78 -1.47 -0.67
CA VAL A 32 3.22 -1.09 0.68
C VAL A 32 4.73 -0.91 0.67
N ILE A 33 5.19 0.17 1.27
CA ILE A 33 6.60 0.44 1.49
C ILE A 33 6.87 0.15 2.96
N PRO A 34 7.73 -0.81 3.28
CA PRO A 34 7.99 -1.15 4.67
C PRO A 34 8.49 0.06 5.46
N ASP A 35 7.88 0.30 6.63
CA ASP A 35 8.24 1.43 7.47
C ASP A 35 7.77 1.12 8.89
N GLU A 36 8.69 0.60 9.71
CA GLU A 36 8.33 0.17 11.06
C GLU A 36 7.89 1.34 11.92
N THR A 37 8.49 2.49 11.73
CA THR A 37 8.11 3.67 12.51
C THR A 37 6.67 4.06 12.21
N ALA A 38 6.28 4.03 10.95
CA ALA A 38 4.91 4.35 10.58
C ALA A 38 3.96 3.32 11.20
N GLU A 39 4.31 2.04 11.14
CA GLU A 39 3.44 0.99 11.64
C GLU A 39 3.22 1.10 13.14
N ILE A 40 4.25 1.46 13.89
CA ILE A 40 4.13 1.65 15.33
C ILE A 40 3.12 2.75 15.63
N ASN A 41 3.02 3.74 14.77
CA ASN A 41 2.11 4.87 14.96
C ASN A 41 0.76 4.67 14.29
N GLY A 42 0.44 3.45 13.85
CA GLY A 42 -0.86 3.17 13.25
C GLY A 42 -0.98 3.67 11.83
N LEU A 43 0.15 3.89 11.17
CA LEU A 43 0.19 4.36 9.80
C LEU A 43 0.79 3.29 8.90
N ILE A 44 0.50 3.40 7.62
CA ILE A 44 1.09 2.51 6.63
C ILE A 44 1.60 3.39 5.48
N ARG A 45 2.80 3.10 5.02
CA ARG A 45 3.38 3.86 3.92
C ARG A 45 3.10 3.15 2.61
N VAL A 46 2.54 3.87 1.67
CA VAL A 46 2.21 3.31 0.36
C VAL A 46 2.69 4.24 -0.73
N LEU A 47 2.88 3.68 -1.92
CA LEU A 47 3.21 4.46 -3.11
C LEU A 47 1.89 4.96 -3.68
N ASP A 48 1.69 6.27 -3.71
CA ASP A 48 0.40 6.83 -4.09
C ASP A 48 0.30 7.10 -5.59
N GLU A 49 -0.79 7.76 -5.99
CA GLU A 49 -1.04 8.00 -7.41
C GLU A 49 -0.02 8.92 -8.05
N SER A 50 0.62 9.75 -7.25
CA SER A 50 1.63 10.68 -7.79
C SER A 50 2.98 10.02 -8.00
N GLY A 51 3.13 8.78 -7.55
CA GLY A 51 4.40 8.09 -7.63
C GLY A 51 5.30 8.36 -6.44
N GLU A 52 4.77 9.03 -5.42
CA GLU A 52 5.52 9.31 -4.20
C GLU A 52 4.97 8.45 -3.08
N ASP A 53 5.79 8.22 -2.06
CA ASP A 53 5.36 7.41 -0.94
C ASP A 53 4.98 8.31 0.22
N TYR A 54 3.83 8.01 0.83
CA TYR A 54 3.31 8.72 1.98
C TYR A 54 2.75 7.73 2.98
N ALA A 55 2.71 8.16 4.24
CA ALA A 55 2.12 7.37 5.30
C ALA A 55 0.70 7.86 5.57
N PHE A 56 -0.24 6.93 5.55
CA PHE A 56 -1.66 7.21 5.81
C PHE A 56 -2.13 6.33 6.95
N SER A 57 -3.28 6.68 7.53
CA SER A 57 -3.87 5.85 8.55
C SER A 57 -4.11 4.43 8.01
N ILE A 58 -3.71 3.42 8.77
CA ILE A 58 -3.86 2.05 8.34
C ILE A 58 -5.32 1.66 8.14
N ASN A 59 -6.24 2.38 8.79
CA ASN A 59 -7.66 2.10 8.67
C ASN A 59 -8.22 2.43 7.29
N ARG A 60 -7.46 3.15 6.48
CA ARG A 60 -7.91 3.48 5.13
C ARG A 60 -7.73 2.34 4.16
N PHE A 61 -7.04 1.28 4.58
CA PHE A 61 -6.65 0.19 3.67
C PHE A 61 -7.00 -1.15 4.24
N HIS A 62 -7.05 -2.13 3.35
CA HIS A 62 -7.21 -3.53 3.75
C HIS A 62 -6.08 -4.31 3.10
N PRO A 63 -5.33 -5.10 3.87
CA PRO A 63 -4.26 -5.91 3.29
C PRO A 63 -4.84 -7.00 2.42
N ILE A 64 -4.18 -7.26 1.31
CA ILE A 64 -4.62 -8.31 0.39
C ILE A 64 -3.45 -9.20 0.05
N GLU A 65 -3.74 -10.47 -0.20
CA GLU A 65 -2.77 -11.42 -0.69
C GLU A 65 -3.08 -11.68 -2.15
N LEU A 66 -2.06 -11.61 -2.98
CA LEU A 66 -2.21 -11.81 -4.40
C LEU A 66 -1.49 -13.08 -4.82
N PRO A 67 -2.02 -13.81 -5.80
CA PRO A 67 -1.27 -14.91 -6.39
C PRO A 67 0.08 -14.41 -6.88
N LYS A 68 1.08 -15.28 -6.79
CA LYS A 68 2.44 -14.89 -7.11
C LYS A 68 2.58 -14.24 -8.49
N PRO A 69 1.98 -14.79 -9.54
CA PRO A 69 2.11 -14.17 -10.87
C PRO A 69 1.55 -12.75 -10.92
N ILE A 70 0.45 -12.51 -10.21
CA ILE A 70 -0.15 -11.18 -10.20
C ILE A 70 0.72 -10.22 -9.41
N GLU A 71 1.23 -10.68 -8.26
CA GLU A 71 2.11 -9.86 -7.46
C GLU A 71 3.34 -9.44 -8.24
N GLU A 72 3.95 -10.41 -8.94
CA GLU A 72 5.13 -10.10 -9.73
C GLU A 72 4.83 -9.16 -10.88
N ALA A 73 3.66 -9.30 -11.49
CA ALA A 73 3.28 -8.41 -12.57
C ALA A 73 3.13 -6.98 -12.07
N LEU A 74 2.50 -6.81 -10.91
CA LEU A 74 2.31 -5.48 -10.34
C LEU A 74 3.63 -4.85 -9.92
N LEU A 75 4.51 -5.65 -9.32
CA LEU A 75 5.83 -5.15 -8.95
C LEU A 75 6.63 -4.76 -10.19
N SER A 76 6.51 -5.52 -11.24
CA SER A 76 7.21 -5.22 -12.49
C SER A 76 6.73 -3.91 -13.10
N VAL A 77 5.42 -3.68 -13.08
CA VAL A 77 4.87 -2.43 -13.58
C VAL A 77 5.41 -1.25 -12.79
N VAL A 78 5.45 -1.36 -11.47
CA VAL A 78 5.97 -0.29 -10.64
C VAL A 78 7.44 -0.03 -10.94
N ILE A 79 8.23 -1.10 -11.09
CA ILE A 79 9.66 -0.98 -11.34
C ILE A 79 9.92 -0.38 -12.70
N ASN A 80 9.15 -0.79 -13.70
CA ASN A 80 9.40 -0.40 -15.10
C ASN A 80 8.70 0.88 -15.48
N HIS A 81 7.91 1.43 -14.58
CA HIS A 81 7.22 2.66 -14.86
C HIS A 81 8.22 3.81 -14.79
N SER A 82 8.36 4.49 -15.86
CA SER A 82 9.35 5.57 -15.92
C SER A 82 8.76 6.81 -16.52
#